data_d2238db4201482b5e0049d1cd4f01f4f
#
_entry.id   d2238db4201482b5e0049d1cd4f01f4f
#
_cell.length_a   1.000
_cell.length_b   1.000
_cell.length_c   1.000
_cell.angle_alpha   90.00
_cell.angle_beta   90.00
_cell.angle_gamma   90.00
#
_symmetry.space_group_name_H-M   'P 1'
#
loop_
_entity.id
_entity.type
_entity.pdbx_description
1 polymer ?
#
loop_
_entity_poly.entity_id
_entity_poly.type
_entity_poly.pdbx_seq_one_letter_code
_entity_poly.pdbx_strand_id
1 'polypeptide(L)'
;FPNYHAPGCDGDARNPDSRPFSVEEFMATWRQLERIQKMGLARNIGMSNMTVAKLEAVLPLCEIKPVLIEMELHPCFQQQELFDYCVGQGIQPIGFCPIGSPTRPERDKTAEDVADIQVPEVVEIAKAHNVHPAVICLKWAVQRGQIPIPFSIYENEYVSNLRCTVEDPLTEKEMEVMKTVDRNCRLVKGQVFLWEGAKGWEDLWDLDGTITK
;
A
#
# COMPACT_ATOMS: atom_id res chain seq x y z
N PHE A 1 7.74 -3.73 -6.59
CA PHE A 1 8.76 -3.11 -5.75
C PHE A 1 9.64 -2.21 -6.61
N PRO A 2 10.15 -1.09 -6.07
CA PRO A 2 10.90 -0.10 -6.84
C PRO A 2 12.37 -0.47 -7.10
N ASN A 3 12.92 -1.46 -6.38
CA ASN A 3 14.24 -1.99 -6.65
C ASN A 3 14.23 -2.91 -7.88
N TYR A 4 15.40 -3.10 -8.50
CA TYR A 4 15.50 -3.96 -9.68
C TYR A 4 15.27 -5.43 -9.33
N HIS A 5 14.50 -6.09 -10.17
CA HIS A 5 14.36 -7.54 -10.25
C HIS A 5 14.16 -7.92 -11.73
N ALA A 6 14.69 -9.08 -12.15
CA ALA A 6 14.66 -9.47 -13.56
C ALA A 6 13.22 -9.60 -14.09
N PRO A 7 12.98 -9.29 -15.38
CA PRO A 7 11.69 -9.54 -16.02
C PRO A 7 11.30 -11.03 -15.94
N GLY A 8 10.03 -11.29 -15.59
CA GLY A 8 9.52 -12.65 -15.47
C GLY A 8 9.99 -13.41 -14.22
N CYS A 9 10.55 -12.72 -13.21
CA CYS A 9 10.84 -13.35 -11.94
C CYS A 9 9.54 -13.86 -11.29
N ASP A 10 9.66 -15.06 -10.69
CA ASP A 10 8.58 -15.62 -9.90
C ASP A 10 8.43 -14.81 -8.61
N GLY A 11 7.24 -14.23 -8.38
CA GLY A 11 6.93 -13.52 -7.13
C GLY A 11 6.97 -14.43 -5.90
N ASP A 12 7.04 -15.74 -6.08
CA ASP A 12 7.12 -16.74 -5.01
C ASP A 12 8.54 -17.19 -4.69
N ALA A 13 9.52 -16.87 -5.54
CA ALA A 13 10.92 -17.23 -5.35
C ALA A 13 11.83 -16.01 -5.34
N ARG A 14 12.85 -16.02 -4.46
CA ARG A 14 13.87 -14.97 -4.44
C ARG A 14 14.59 -14.89 -5.78
N ASN A 15 14.62 -13.71 -6.37
CA ASN A 15 15.35 -13.48 -7.61
C ASN A 15 16.83 -13.21 -7.31
N PRO A 16 17.77 -14.05 -7.83
CA PRO A 16 19.21 -13.87 -7.60
C PRO A 16 19.77 -12.56 -8.22
N ASP A 17 19.07 -12.03 -9.25
CA ASP A 17 19.50 -10.80 -9.94
C ASP A 17 18.91 -9.51 -9.30
N SER A 18 18.17 -9.63 -8.19
CA SER A 18 17.67 -8.47 -7.47
C SER A 18 18.82 -7.58 -7.00
N ARG A 19 18.62 -6.27 -7.12
CA ARG A 19 19.59 -5.24 -6.70
C ARG A 19 18.90 -4.21 -5.81
N PRO A 20 19.66 -3.50 -4.96
CA PRO A 20 19.11 -2.40 -4.18
C PRO A 20 18.48 -1.34 -5.08
N PHE A 21 17.63 -0.49 -4.49
CA PHE A 21 17.03 0.62 -5.22
C PHE A 21 18.10 1.59 -5.74
N SER A 22 18.01 1.92 -7.03
CA SER A 22 18.83 2.93 -7.68
C SER A 22 17.93 3.99 -8.29
N VAL A 23 18.16 5.25 -7.94
CA VAL A 23 17.43 6.39 -8.53
C VAL A 23 17.62 6.42 -10.04
N GLU A 24 18.83 6.15 -10.55
CA GLU A 24 19.12 6.15 -11.99
C GLU A 24 18.29 5.08 -12.73
N GLU A 25 18.33 3.84 -12.26
CA GLU A 25 17.58 2.72 -12.90
C GLU A 25 16.06 2.93 -12.80
N PHE A 26 15.58 3.40 -11.65
CA PHE A 26 14.16 3.70 -11.46
C PHE A 26 13.72 4.82 -12.41
N MET A 27 14.48 5.90 -12.52
CA MET A 27 14.17 7.01 -13.41
C MET A 27 14.28 6.62 -14.88
N ALA A 28 15.16 5.69 -15.26
CA ALA A 28 15.18 5.15 -16.63
C ALA A 28 13.85 4.46 -16.98
N THR A 29 13.26 3.70 -16.04
CA THR A 29 11.94 3.10 -16.21
C THR A 29 10.84 4.18 -16.21
N TRP A 30 10.90 5.14 -15.28
CA TRP A 30 9.91 6.21 -15.19
C TRP A 30 9.83 7.04 -16.49
N ARG A 31 10.97 7.35 -17.10
CA ARG A 31 11.03 8.04 -18.40
C ARG A 31 10.28 7.29 -19.52
N GLN A 32 10.29 5.95 -19.49
CA GLN A 32 9.50 5.18 -20.46
C GLN A 32 7.99 5.33 -20.19
N LEU A 33 7.56 5.36 -18.93
CA LEU A 33 6.15 5.61 -18.57
C LEU A 33 5.72 7.02 -18.98
N GLU A 34 6.54 8.04 -18.73
CA GLU A 34 6.29 9.42 -19.22
C GLU A 34 6.13 9.47 -20.75
N ARG A 35 6.97 8.71 -21.48
CA ARG A 35 6.86 8.58 -22.93
C ARG A 35 5.55 7.91 -23.35
N ILE A 36 5.14 6.83 -22.67
CA ILE A 36 3.88 6.13 -22.92
C ILE A 36 2.70 7.08 -22.71
N GLN A 37 2.72 7.89 -21.67
CA GLN A 37 1.68 8.89 -21.42
C GLN A 37 1.66 9.98 -22.52
N LYS A 38 2.82 10.51 -22.92
CA LYS A 38 2.94 11.51 -24.01
C LYS A 38 2.43 10.96 -25.36
N MET A 39 2.55 9.66 -25.59
CA MET A 39 2.01 8.98 -26.77
C MET A 39 0.48 8.76 -26.70
N GLY A 40 -0.17 9.08 -25.58
CA GLY A 40 -1.59 8.88 -25.36
C GLY A 40 -1.99 7.41 -25.10
N LEU A 41 -1.03 6.51 -24.87
CA LEU A 41 -1.26 5.09 -24.57
C LEU A 41 -1.69 4.86 -23.13
N ALA A 42 -1.33 5.76 -22.22
CA ALA A 42 -1.82 5.84 -20.87
C ALA A 42 -2.31 7.26 -20.57
N ARG A 43 -3.44 7.39 -19.88
CA ARG A 43 -3.97 8.70 -19.47
C ARG A 43 -3.21 9.22 -18.25
N ASN A 44 -2.96 8.36 -17.29
CA ASN A 44 -2.27 8.63 -16.03
C ASN A 44 -1.23 7.55 -15.76
N ILE A 45 -0.17 7.91 -15.06
CA ILE A 45 0.89 6.99 -14.61
C ILE A 45 1.10 7.15 -13.11
N GLY A 46 1.53 6.09 -12.44
CA GLY A 46 1.72 6.04 -11.00
C GLY A 46 2.89 5.15 -10.61
N MET A 47 3.18 5.14 -9.31
CA MET A 47 4.24 4.33 -8.73
C MET A 47 3.65 3.39 -7.67
N SER A 48 4.43 2.43 -7.21
CA SER A 48 4.02 1.49 -6.16
C SER A 48 5.17 1.19 -5.20
N ASN A 49 4.83 0.91 -3.93
CA ASN A 49 5.76 0.48 -2.90
C ASN A 49 6.95 1.44 -2.67
N MET A 50 6.68 2.73 -2.75
CA MET A 50 7.66 3.78 -2.47
C MET A 50 7.74 4.07 -0.97
N THR A 51 8.88 4.59 -0.54
CA THR A 51 9.05 5.21 0.78
C THR A 51 9.15 6.73 0.61
N VAL A 52 9.03 7.49 1.71
CA VAL A 52 9.21 8.95 1.65
C VAL A 52 10.61 9.28 1.09
N ALA A 53 11.66 8.62 1.58
CA ALA A 53 13.04 8.84 1.10
C ALA A 53 13.17 8.59 -0.42
N LYS A 54 12.56 7.51 -0.95
CA LYS A 54 12.57 7.24 -2.39
C LYS A 54 11.78 8.28 -3.17
N LEU A 55 10.62 8.72 -2.67
CA LEU A 55 9.83 9.77 -3.32
C LEU A 55 10.57 11.10 -3.35
N GLU A 56 11.22 11.49 -2.25
CA GLU A 56 12.03 12.71 -2.19
C GLU A 56 13.19 12.69 -3.20
N ALA A 57 13.78 11.51 -3.42
CA ALA A 57 14.86 11.35 -4.38
C ALA A 57 14.39 11.40 -5.84
N VAL A 58 13.18 10.90 -6.17
CA VAL A 58 12.73 10.75 -7.56
C VAL A 58 11.77 11.83 -8.03
N LEU A 59 10.89 12.37 -7.17
CA LEU A 59 9.88 13.35 -7.59
C LEU A 59 10.47 14.62 -8.22
N PRO A 60 11.59 15.19 -7.71
CA PRO A 60 12.23 16.34 -8.35
C PRO A 60 12.76 16.06 -9.78
N LEU A 61 12.97 14.78 -10.10
CA LEU A 61 13.49 14.35 -11.39
C LEU A 61 12.39 14.00 -12.40
N CYS A 62 11.13 13.87 -11.94
CA CYS A 62 10.01 13.56 -12.81
C CYS A 62 9.63 14.78 -13.67
N GLU A 63 9.54 14.57 -14.98
CA GLU A 63 8.93 15.56 -15.89
C GLU A 63 7.40 15.53 -15.75
N ILE A 64 6.84 14.33 -15.64
CA ILE A 64 5.43 14.10 -15.33
C ILE A 64 5.36 13.47 -13.95
N LYS A 65 4.73 14.13 -12.97
CA LYS A 65 4.54 13.57 -11.64
C LYS A 65 3.59 12.36 -11.68
N PRO A 66 3.80 11.35 -10.80
CA PRO A 66 2.82 10.31 -10.62
C PRO A 66 1.51 10.90 -10.10
N VAL A 67 0.37 10.44 -10.61
CA VAL A 67 -0.95 10.86 -10.09
C VAL A 67 -1.36 10.05 -8.87
N LEU A 68 -0.77 8.87 -8.68
CA LEU A 68 -1.06 7.97 -7.58
C LEU A 68 0.18 7.21 -7.11
N ILE A 69 0.15 6.81 -5.84
CA ILE A 69 1.07 5.82 -5.26
C ILE A 69 0.24 4.67 -4.68
N GLU A 70 0.49 3.46 -5.17
CA GLU A 70 -0.10 2.25 -4.61
C GLU A 70 0.81 1.69 -3.52
N MET A 71 0.25 1.51 -2.32
CA MET A 71 0.99 1.06 -1.14
C MET A 71 0.12 0.18 -0.25
N GLU A 72 0.73 -0.60 0.65
CA GLU A 72 -0.01 -1.32 1.67
C GLU A 72 -0.64 -0.34 2.66
N LEU A 73 -1.99 -0.28 2.71
CA LEU A 73 -2.71 0.59 3.63
C LEU A 73 -3.95 -0.13 4.16
N HIS A 74 -3.96 -0.38 5.48
CA HIS A 74 -5.09 -0.95 6.20
C HIS A 74 -5.09 -0.45 7.66
N PRO A 75 -6.14 -0.69 8.45
CA PRO A 75 -6.23 -0.13 9.80
C PRO A 75 -5.04 -0.40 10.72
N CYS A 76 -4.44 -1.61 10.65
CA CYS A 76 -3.27 -1.96 11.46
C CYS A 76 -1.93 -1.50 10.85
N PHE A 77 -1.95 -0.93 9.65
CA PHE A 77 -0.78 -0.38 8.99
C PHE A 77 -1.14 0.88 8.18
N GLN A 78 -1.23 2.00 8.89
CA GLN A 78 -1.79 3.25 8.34
C GLN A 78 -0.78 4.08 7.55
N GLN A 79 0.52 3.88 7.76
CA GLN A 79 1.60 4.60 7.10
C GLN A 79 1.34 6.13 7.03
N GLN A 80 0.98 6.73 8.17
CA GLN A 80 0.48 8.10 8.21
C GLN A 80 1.45 9.12 7.60
N GLU A 81 2.75 8.98 7.88
CA GLU A 81 3.78 9.87 7.33
C GLU A 81 3.83 9.81 5.79
N LEU A 82 3.88 8.60 5.22
CA LEU A 82 3.88 8.41 3.76
C LEU A 82 2.57 8.87 3.13
N PHE A 83 1.44 8.58 3.80
CA PHE A 83 0.12 9.02 3.36
C PHE A 83 0.07 10.56 3.27
N ASP A 84 0.42 11.27 4.34
CA ASP A 84 0.40 12.73 4.41
C ASP A 84 1.38 13.36 3.42
N TYR A 85 2.56 12.74 3.24
CA TYR A 85 3.52 13.16 2.24
C TYR A 85 2.92 13.11 0.82
N CYS A 86 2.29 11.99 0.45
CA CYS A 86 1.65 11.84 -0.86
C CYS A 86 0.55 12.89 -1.06
N VAL A 87 -0.36 13.05 -0.09
CA VAL A 87 -1.43 14.05 -0.14
C VAL A 87 -0.86 15.47 -0.28
N GLY A 88 0.18 15.81 0.50
CA GLY A 88 0.88 17.09 0.42
C GLY A 88 1.54 17.36 -0.93
N GLN A 89 1.92 16.31 -1.67
CA GLN A 89 2.45 16.41 -3.03
C GLN A 89 1.36 16.43 -4.12
N GLY A 90 0.07 16.33 -3.74
CA GLY A 90 -1.06 16.22 -4.68
C GLY A 90 -1.13 14.84 -5.36
N ILE A 91 -0.59 13.80 -4.73
CA ILE A 91 -0.56 12.43 -5.23
C ILE A 91 -1.60 11.61 -4.46
N GLN A 92 -2.45 10.86 -5.18
CA GLN A 92 -3.51 10.05 -4.59
C GLN A 92 -2.95 8.74 -4.00
N PRO A 93 -3.09 8.49 -2.68
CA PRO A 93 -2.81 7.19 -2.10
C PRO A 93 -3.84 6.14 -2.53
N ILE A 94 -3.35 4.97 -2.97
CA ILE A 94 -4.16 3.77 -3.23
C ILE A 94 -3.68 2.68 -2.29
N GLY A 95 -4.63 2.03 -1.59
CA GLY A 95 -4.31 0.99 -0.60
C GLY A 95 -4.59 -0.41 -1.11
N PHE A 96 -3.54 -1.23 -1.30
CA PHE A 96 -3.71 -2.67 -1.41
C PHE A 96 -3.80 -3.32 -0.02
N CYS A 97 -4.30 -4.55 0.06
CA CYS A 97 -4.61 -5.25 1.30
C CYS A 97 -5.50 -4.44 2.26
N PRO A 98 -6.57 -3.76 1.83
CA PRO A 98 -7.29 -2.76 2.63
C PRO A 98 -8.01 -3.33 3.87
N ILE A 99 -8.07 -4.64 4.01
CA ILE A 99 -8.65 -5.38 5.16
C ILE A 99 -7.60 -6.28 5.83
N GLY A 100 -6.32 -6.02 5.63
CA GLY A 100 -5.24 -6.97 5.85
C GLY A 100 -5.19 -8.01 4.73
N SER A 101 -4.35 -9.02 4.87
CA SER A 101 -4.21 -10.09 3.87
C SER A 101 -4.17 -11.45 4.57
N PRO A 102 -5.31 -11.95 5.08
CA PRO A 102 -5.35 -13.19 5.86
C PRO A 102 -4.96 -14.43 5.05
N THR A 103 -5.13 -14.37 3.73
CA THR A 103 -4.85 -15.48 2.79
C THR A 103 -3.48 -15.41 2.11
N ARG A 104 -2.61 -14.45 2.52
CA ARG A 104 -1.24 -14.35 1.98
C ARG A 104 -0.44 -15.64 2.24
N PRO A 105 0.63 -15.91 1.46
CA PRO A 105 1.46 -17.08 1.64
C PRO A 105 2.01 -17.23 3.07
N GLU A 106 2.15 -18.47 3.56
CA GLU A 106 2.65 -18.74 4.92
C GLU A 106 4.06 -18.15 5.15
N ARG A 107 4.92 -18.11 4.13
CA ARG A 107 6.26 -17.50 4.21
C ARG A 107 6.24 -16.01 4.61
N ASP A 108 5.11 -15.33 4.35
CA ASP A 108 4.93 -13.90 4.65
C ASP A 108 4.22 -13.67 5.98
N LYS A 109 3.87 -14.74 6.71
CA LYS A 109 3.19 -14.67 8.00
C LYS A 109 4.18 -14.77 9.15
N THR A 110 3.89 -14.02 10.22
CA THR A 110 4.60 -14.09 11.49
C THR A 110 3.59 -14.19 12.65
N ALA A 111 4.07 -14.57 13.83
CA ALA A 111 3.21 -14.69 15.01
C ALA A 111 2.68 -13.33 15.51
N GLU A 112 3.34 -12.25 15.13
CA GLU A 112 3.00 -10.88 15.51
C GLU A 112 1.97 -10.24 14.58
N ASP A 113 1.65 -10.88 13.46
CA ASP A 113 0.71 -10.33 12.49
C ASP A 113 -0.69 -10.21 13.05
N VAL A 114 -1.32 -9.07 12.81
CA VAL A 114 -2.66 -8.75 13.28
C VAL A 114 -3.65 -8.83 12.11
N ALA A 115 -4.78 -9.49 12.36
CA ALA A 115 -5.88 -9.52 11.40
C ALA A 115 -6.82 -8.32 11.67
N ASP A 116 -6.83 -7.34 10.77
CA ASP A 116 -7.64 -6.12 10.90
C ASP A 116 -9.10 -6.38 11.25
N ILE A 117 -9.69 -7.37 10.60
CA ILE A 117 -11.10 -7.76 10.82
C ILE A 117 -11.37 -8.41 12.19
N GLN A 118 -10.34 -8.71 12.99
CA GLN A 118 -10.43 -9.29 14.32
C GLN A 118 -10.05 -8.30 15.42
N VAL A 119 -9.59 -7.10 15.07
CA VAL A 119 -9.26 -6.06 16.03
C VAL A 119 -10.52 -5.65 16.80
N PRO A 120 -10.50 -5.64 18.14
CA PRO A 120 -11.69 -5.38 18.95
C PRO A 120 -12.42 -4.08 18.58
N GLU A 121 -11.70 -3.00 18.35
CA GLU A 121 -12.25 -1.70 17.99
C GLU A 121 -12.99 -1.75 16.65
N VAL A 122 -12.43 -2.44 15.65
CA VAL A 122 -13.05 -2.65 14.33
C VAL A 122 -14.31 -3.50 14.47
N VAL A 123 -14.25 -4.57 15.28
CA VAL A 123 -15.39 -5.46 15.52
C VAL A 123 -16.53 -4.75 16.25
N GLU A 124 -16.23 -3.91 17.24
CA GLU A 124 -17.27 -3.16 17.97
C GLU A 124 -17.95 -2.12 17.07
N ILE A 125 -17.21 -1.40 16.25
CA ILE A 125 -17.77 -0.47 15.27
C ILE A 125 -18.64 -1.24 14.25
N ALA A 126 -18.17 -2.41 13.78
CA ALA A 126 -18.91 -3.25 12.85
C ALA A 126 -20.26 -3.71 13.41
N LYS A 127 -20.31 -4.08 14.69
CA LYS A 127 -21.57 -4.41 15.41
C LYS A 127 -22.52 -3.22 15.46
N ALA A 128 -22.01 -2.02 15.77
CA ALA A 128 -22.83 -0.80 15.84
C ALA A 128 -23.48 -0.45 14.49
N HIS A 129 -22.74 -0.66 13.40
CA HIS A 129 -23.22 -0.45 12.01
C HIS A 129 -23.96 -1.66 11.43
N ASN A 130 -24.03 -2.79 12.15
CA ASN A 130 -24.61 -4.06 11.68
C ASN A 130 -24.04 -4.53 10.33
N VAL A 131 -22.71 -4.44 10.19
CA VAL A 131 -21.97 -4.86 8.99
C VAL A 131 -20.81 -5.79 9.34
N HIS A 132 -20.22 -6.42 8.33
CA HIS A 132 -18.98 -7.19 8.52
C HIS A 132 -17.78 -6.26 8.80
N PRO A 133 -16.81 -6.63 9.68
CA PRO A 133 -15.63 -5.82 10.00
C PRO A 133 -14.84 -5.34 8.78
N ALA A 134 -14.76 -6.12 7.71
CA ALA A 134 -14.14 -5.71 6.45
C ALA A 134 -14.75 -4.42 5.87
N VAL A 135 -16.07 -4.24 6.02
CA VAL A 135 -16.76 -3.02 5.55
C VAL A 135 -16.29 -1.79 6.33
N ILE A 136 -16.02 -1.94 7.63
CA ILE A 136 -15.48 -0.85 8.46
C ILE A 136 -14.08 -0.43 8.00
N CYS A 137 -13.22 -1.41 7.70
CA CYS A 137 -11.90 -1.13 7.13
C CYS A 137 -12.00 -0.31 5.83
N LEU A 138 -12.94 -0.66 4.94
CA LEU A 138 -13.14 0.05 3.68
C LEU A 138 -13.76 1.43 3.87
N LYS A 139 -14.76 1.58 4.77
CA LYS A 139 -15.35 2.90 5.13
C LYS A 139 -14.27 3.84 5.64
N TRP A 140 -13.45 3.39 6.59
CA TRP A 140 -12.33 4.15 7.11
C TRP A 140 -11.36 4.57 6.00
N ALA A 141 -10.98 3.63 5.13
CA ALA A 141 -10.07 3.89 4.03
C ALA A 141 -10.60 5.00 3.10
N VAL A 142 -11.87 4.91 2.68
CA VAL A 142 -12.51 5.92 1.82
C VAL A 142 -12.62 7.26 2.53
N GLN A 143 -13.06 7.27 3.81
CA GLN A 143 -13.26 8.52 4.56
C GLN A 143 -11.95 9.25 4.90
N ARG A 144 -10.81 8.53 5.03
CA ARG A 144 -9.51 9.19 5.17
C ARG A 144 -8.94 9.70 3.85
N GLY A 145 -9.59 9.41 2.71
CA GLY A 145 -9.18 9.91 1.39
C GLY A 145 -8.26 8.98 0.59
N GLN A 146 -8.10 7.71 0.98
CA GLN A 146 -7.43 6.72 0.13
C GLN A 146 -8.43 5.99 -0.77
N ILE A 147 -7.94 5.39 -1.84
CA ILE A 147 -8.70 4.47 -2.69
C ILE A 147 -8.33 3.04 -2.27
N PRO A 148 -9.20 2.30 -1.58
CA PRO A 148 -8.93 0.90 -1.25
C PRO A 148 -9.15 0.00 -2.48
N ILE A 149 -8.35 -1.09 -2.57
CA ILE A 149 -8.48 -2.11 -3.62
C ILE A 149 -8.89 -3.44 -2.98
N PRO A 150 -10.17 -3.61 -2.60
CA PRO A 150 -10.65 -4.88 -2.07
C PRO A 150 -10.83 -5.90 -3.20
N PHE A 151 -10.62 -7.18 -2.87
CA PHE A 151 -10.90 -8.29 -3.77
C PHE A 151 -12.08 -9.11 -3.25
N SER A 152 -13.01 -9.45 -4.13
CA SER A 152 -14.02 -10.48 -3.91
C SER A 152 -14.56 -11.03 -5.22
N ILE A 153 -14.96 -12.30 -5.23
CA ILE A 153 -15.66 -12.96 -6.32
C ILE A 153 -17.15 -13.20 -5.99
N TYR A 154 -17.59 -12.86 -4.78
CA TYR A 154 -18.96 -13.04 -4.32
C TYR A 154 -19.75 -11.75 -4.45
N GLU A 155 -20.94 -11.82 -5.08
CA GLU A 155 -21.76 -10.66 -5.38
C GLU A 155 -22.13 -9.85 -4.13
N ASN A 156 -22.54 -10.51 -3.05
CA ASN A 156 -22.88 -9.85 -1.81
C ASN A 156 -21.70 -9.07 -1.20
N GLU A 157 -20.48 -9.54 -1.39
CA GLU A 157 -19.27 -8.88 -0.86
C GLU A 157 -18.89 -7.67 -1.71
N TYR A 158 -18.76 -7.81 -3.06
CA TYR A 158 -18.37 -6.65 -3.87
C TYR A 158 -19.46 -5.58 -3.92
N VAL A 159 -20.73 -5.94 -3.83
CA VAL A 159 -21.84 -4.97 -3.69
C VAL A 159 -21.73 -4.25 -2.34
N SER A 160 -21.47 -4.97 -1.24
CA SER A 160 -21.25 -4.38 0.08
C SER A 160 -20.03 -3.46 0.10
N ASN A 161 -18.92 -3.88 -0.53
CA ASN A 161 -17.72 -3.08 -0.67
C ASN A 161 -17.97 -1.77 -1.43
N LEU A 162 -18.79 -1.80 -2.48
CA LEU A 162 -19.13 -0.60 -3.22
C LEU A 162 -20.07 0.32 -2.42
N ARG A 163 -21.09 -0.23 -1.77
CA ARG A 163 -22.04 0.54 -0.95
C ARG A 163 -21.37 1.28 0.20
N CYS A 164 -20.30 0.73 0.78
CA CYS A 164 -19.58 1.38 1.89
C CYS A 164 -19.04 2.78 1.54
N THR A 165 -18.92 3.09 0.27
CA THR A 165 -18.42 4.41 -0.20
C THR A 165 -19.48 5.52 -0.11
N VAL A 166 -20.76 5.18 -0.01
CA VAL A 166 -21.89 6.12 -0.11
C VAL A 166 -22.94 5.95 0.99
N GLU A 167 -22.91 4.83 1.72
CA GLU A 167 -23.93 4.52 2.73
C GLU A 167 -23.31 4.53 4.14
N ASP A 168 -24.06 5.08 5.11
CA ASP A 168 -23.79 4.96 6.54
C ASP A 168 -22.31 5.21 6.91
N PRO A 169 -21.80 6.44 6.78
CA PRO A 169 -20.40 6.76 7.05
C PRO A 169 -20.05 6.56 8.53
N LEU A 170 -18.78 6.27 8.82
CA LEU A 170 -18.28 6.29 10.18
C LEU A 170 -18.39 7.70 10.76
N THR A 171 -18.77 7.80 12.03
CA THR A 171 -18.79 9.05 12.77
C THR A 171 -17.37 9.57 13.02
N GLU A 172 -17.23 10.86 13.31
CA GLU A 172 -15.94 11.46 13.69
C GLU A 172 -15.29 10.70 14.86
N LYS A 173 -16.10 10.30 15.86
CA LYS A 173 -15.61 9.53 17.02
C LYS A 173 -15.06 8.17 16.61
N GLU A 174 -15.71 7.48 15.69
CA GLU A 174 -15.24 6.19 15.18
C GLU A 174 -13.99 6.35 14.33
N MET A 175 -13.90 7.42 13.52
CA MET A 175 -12.68 7.74 12.79
C MET A 175 -11.50 8.03 13.73
N GLU A 176 -11.72 8.69 14.89
CA GLU A 176 -10.68 8.87 15.91
C GLU A 176 -10.29 7.53 16.56
N VAL A 177 -11.26 6.65 16.83
CA VAL A 177 -10.95 5.29 17.33
C VAL A 177 -10.11 4.53 16.31
N MET A 178 -10.45 4.59 15.01
CA MET A 178 -9.71 3.92 13.96
C MET A 178 -8.24 4.40 13.84
N LYS A 179 -7.92 5.64 14.21
CA LYS A 179 -6.52 6.09 14.30
C LYS A 179 -5.71 5.32 15.33
N THR A 180 -6.35 4.86 16.41
CA THR A 180 -5.68 4.11 17.48
C THR A 180 -5.44 2.64 17.15
N VAL A 181 -6.00 2.15 16.05
CA VAL A 181 -5.90 0.76 15.60
C VAL A 181 -4.54 0.45 14.98
N ASP A 182 -3.77 1.45 14.58
CA ASP A 182 -2.45 1.27 13.97
C ASP A 182 -1.51 0.45 14.89
N ARG A 183 -0.89 -0.56 14.31
CA ARG A 183 0.08 -1.45 14.99
C ARG A 183 1.43 -1.44 14.28
N ASN A 184 1.58 -0.59 13.24
CA ASN A 184 2.73 -0.62 12.34
C ASN A 184 2.98 -2.03 11.77
N CYS A 185 1.90 -2.79 11.51
CA CYS A 185 1.92 -4.20 11.16
C CYS A 185 1.98 -4.38 9.65
N ARG A 186 3.18 -4.30 9.06
CA ARG A 186 3.39 -4.60 7.63
C ARG A 186 3.22 -6.09 7.35
N LEU A 187 2.29 -6.44 6.47
CA LEU A 187 2.00 -7.82 6.08
C LEU A 187 2.74 -8.23 4.81
N VAL A 188 2.93 -7.31 3.85
CA VAL A 188 3.68 -7.54 2.61
C VAL A 188 5.10 -7.03 2.77
N LYS A 189 5.96 -7.88 3.35
CA LYS A 189 7.35 -7.52 3.68
C LYS A 189 8.27 -7.48 2.46
N GLY A 190 7.98 -8.29 1.42
CA GLY A 190 8.72 -8.28 0.15
C GLY A 190 10.02 -9.08 0.16
N GLN A 191 10.13 -10.11 0.99
CA GLN A 191 11.37 -10.91 1.16
C GLN A 191 11.92 -11.47 -0.16
N VAL A 192 11.04 -11.78 -1.13
CA VAL A 192 11.43 -12.30 -2.45
C VAL A 192 12.15 -11.29 -3.33
N PHE A 193 12.07 -10.00 -2.99
CA PHE A 193 12.72 -8.91 -3.73
C PHE A 193 14.04 -8.46 -3.12
N LEU A 194 14.51 -9.13 -2.06
CA LEU A 194 15.79 -8.83 -1.43
C LEU A 194 16.95 -9.22 -2.35
N TRP A 195 17.99 -8.40 -2.35
CA TRP A 195 19.24 -8.59 -3.08
C TRP A 195 20.29 -9.28 -2.23
N GLU A 196 21.38 -9.71 -2.85
CA GLU A 196 22.52 -10.26 -2.14
C GLU A 196 23.17 -9.17 -1.26
N GLY A 197 23.35 -9.46 0.02
CA GLY A 197 23.86 -8.54 1.01
C GLY A 197 22.80 -7.74 1.79
N ALA A 198 21.51 -7.81 1.41
CA ALA A 198 20.45 -7.26 2.24
C ALA A 198 20.36 -8.01 3.58
N LYS A 199 20.21 -7.26 4.67
CA LYS A 199 20.17 -7.80 6.05
C LYS A 199 18.79 -8.37 6.39
N GLY A 200 17.73 -7.73 5.87
CA GLY A 200 16.37 -8.11 6.11
C GLY A 200 15.40 -7.35 5.19
N TRP A 201 14.12 -7.66 5.31
CA TRP A 201 13.08 -7.00 4.52
C TRP A 201 12.99 -5.50 4.82
N GLU A 202 13.46 -5.06 5.99
CA GLU A 202 13.52 -3.67 6.42
C GLU A 202 14.34 -2.81 5.45
N ASP A 203 15.36 -3.39 4.83
CA ASP A 203 16.20 -2.70 3.84
C ASP A 203 15.41 -2.29 2.56
N LEU A 204 14.31 -2.98 2.25
CA LEU A 204 13.41 -2.58 1.16
C LEU A 204 12.63 -1.31 1.46
N TRP A 205 12.37 -1.04 2.74
CA TRP A 205 11.42 -0.05 3.19
C TRP A 205 12.06 1.18 3.85
N ASP A 206 13.40 1.26 3.86
CA ASP A 206 14.15 2.43 4.33
C ASP A 206 13.68 2.89 5.73
N LEU A 207 13.51 1.94 6.67
CA LEU A 207 12.88 2.21 7.97
C LEU A 207 13.65 3.21 8.83
N ASP A 208 14.92 3.44 8.53
CA ASP A 208 15.78 4.46 9.17
C ASP A 208 15.72 5.82 8.44
N GLY A 209 14.87 5.96 7.41
CA GLY A 209 14.73 7.16 6.59
C GLY A 209 15.79 7.32 5.51
N THR A 210 16.68 6.33 5.34
CA THR A 210 17.72 6.37 4.30
C THR A 210 17.56 5.23 3.31
N ILE A 211 17.81 5.53 2.02
CA ILE A 211 17.76 4.52 0.97
C ILE A 211 18.91 3.55 1.14
N THR A 212 18.59 2.28 1.42
CA THR A 212 19.57 1.21 1.56
C THR A 212 20.21 0.86 0.21
N LYS A 213 21.53 0.77 0.17
CA LYS A 213 22.32 0.50 -1.05
C LYS A 213 22.97 -0.87 -0.99
#